data_f58b86b8ddcedae4ceae4af32e5dca19
#
_entry.id   f58b86b8ddcedae4ceae4af32e5dca19
#
_cell.length_a   1.000
_cell.length_b   1.000
_cell.length_c   1.000
_cell.angle_alpha   90.00
_cell.angle_beta   90.00
_cell.angle_gamma   90.00
#
_symmetry.space_group_name_H-M   'P 1'
#
loop_
_entity.id
_entity.type
_entity.pdbx_description
1 polymer ?
#
loop_
_entity_poly.entity_id
_entity_poly.type
_entity_poly.pdbx_seq_one_letter_code
_entity_poly.pdbx_strand_id
1 'polypeptide(L)'
;METVDYRQIFASETDANRGVVTELGRAVLNGYVDRQQFTAASKYAPRLLTNQFGNQIYDQIKTELNDCEAYTFAVAFITDAMLSNLKPTFKALAARGVRGRLLTSTYLCFNSPKVFRELLKIPGLTVRLADVEGFHQKGYIYEKEGYQTIIIGSANLTTAALMKNQNYEWSLQVSSLDNGEIVKQVSDNIEAEWQAAQPLRAEWIDQYVREYQAAQPAHQTLRRRQRVLQPQANGEITPNAMQKEALGQIQALREQGSDRGLVVSATGTGKTYLAAFDALQVKPQRLLFVAHREEILRKSLASFQKILGGPTEDYGLLTGNQHDWQAKYLFTTVQTLAKEKSYSQFAPDAFDYILVDEVHHAGGATYQTLLNYFQPAFFWG
;
A
#
# COMPACT_ATOMS: atom_id res chain seq x y z
N MET A 1 26.99 -39.18 16.17
CA MET A 1 26.11 -38.01 16.28
C MET A 1 25.12 -38.36 17.37
N GLU A 2 25.28 -37.84 18.58
CA GLU A 2 24.25 -37.99 19.60
C GLU A 2 23.01 -37.21 19.18
N THR A 3 21.89 -37.90 19.09
CA THR A 3 20.60 -37.28 18.85
C THR A 3 20.20 -36.51 20.09
N VAL A 4 20.32 -35.20 20.03
CA VAL A 4 19.82 -34.31 21.11
C VAL A 4 18.30 -34.43 21.14
N ASP A 5 17.75 -34.97 22.23
CA ASP A 5 16.31 -35.02 22.46
C ASP A 5 15.83 -33.63 22.91
N TYR A 6 15.47 -32.80 21.96
CA TYR A 6 14.97 -31.43 22.20
C TYR A 6 13.70 -31.39 23.07
N ARG A 7 12.98 -32.52 23.25
CA ARG A 7 11.80 -32.60 24.12
C ARG A 7 12.19 -32.48 25.60
N GLN A 8 13.41 -32.91 25.97
CA GLN A 8 13.90 -32.79 27.34
C GLN A 8 14.34 -31.35 27.68
N ILE A 9 14.76 -30.56 26.69
CA ILE A 9 15.21 -29.18 26.90
C ILE A 9 14.02 -28.29 27.31
N PHE A 10 12.81 -28.57 26.81
CA PHE A 10 11.62 -27.79 27.12
C PHE A 10 10.75 -28.37 28.26
N ALA A 11 11.18 -29.41 28.89
CA ALA A 11 10.39 -30.12 29.93
C ALA A 11 10.54 -29.55 31.36
N SER A 12 11.41 -28.57 31.59
CA SER A 12 11.82 -28.13 32.92
C SER A 12 11.16 -26.87 33.47
N GLU A 13 10.11 -26.32 32.85
CA GLU A 13 9.51 -25.08 33.32
C GLU A 13 8.11 -25.23 33.95
N THR A 14 7.80 -24.34 34.87
CA THR A 14 6.59 -24.29 35.71
C THR A 14 5.27 -24.30 34.94
N ASP A 15 4.26 -24.93 35.49
CA ASP A 15 2.96 -25.27 34.83
C ASP A 15 2.19 -24.13 34.18
N ALA A 16 2.38 -22.87 34.58
CA ALA A 16 1.60 -21.73 34.06
C ALA A 16 1.95 -21.37 32.60
N ASN A 17 3.19 -21.57 32.14
CA ASN A 17 3.64 -21.23 30.79
C ASN A 17 3.88 -22.45 29.88
N ARG A 18 3.57 -23.64 30.35
CA ARG A 18 3.94 -24.91 29.67
C ARG A 18 3.38 -25.00 28.23
N GLY A 19 2.19 -24.48 27.99
CA GLY A 19 1.58 -24.49 26.66
C GLY A 19 2.32 -23.58 25.66
N VAL A 20 2.65 -22.37 26.10
CA VAL A 20 3.37 -21.37 25.27
C VAL A 20 4.78 -21.85 24.98
N VAL A 21 5.51 -22.35 25.98
CA VAL A 21 6.88 -22.91 25.83
C VAL A 21 6.89 -24.06 24.84
N THR A 22 5.94 -24.99 24.94
CA THR A 22 5.86 -26.14 24.03
C THR A 22 5.60 -25.71 22.59
N GLU A 23 4.69 -24.78 22.37
CA GLU A 23 4.36 -24.30 21.03
C GLU A 23 5.49 -23.44 20.43
N LEU A 24 6.14 -22.60 21.23
CA LEU A 24 7.34 -21.88 20.81
C LEU A 24 8.49 -22.82 20.47
N GLY A 25 8.71 -23.86 21.28
CA GLY A 25 9.71 -24.88 20.97
C GLY A 25 9.44 -25.59 19.64
N ARG A 26 8.19 -25.94 19.36
CA ARG A 26 7.79 -26.49 18.06
C ARG A 26 8.02 -25.50 16.93
N ALA A 27 7.71 -24.21 17.15
CA ALA A 27 7.92 -23.17 16.16
C ALA A 27 9.41 -22.97 15.82
N VAL A 28 10.30 -23.05 16.82
CA VAL A 28 11.75 -23.03 16.62
C VAL A 28 12.20 -24.23 15.80
N LEU A 29 11.78 -25.43 16.18
CA LEU A 29 12.16 -26.66 15.45
C LEU A 29 11.64 -26.64 14.00
N ASN A 30 10.40 -26.21 13.79
CA ASN A 30 9.83 -26.07 12.46
C ASN A 30 10.54 -25.00 11.64
N GLY A 31 10.74 -23.81 12.21
CA GLY A 31 11.25 -22.64 11.48
C GLY A 31 12.76 -22.65 11.24
N TYR A 32 13.54 -23.25 12.13
CA TYR A 32 15.00 -23.17 12.10
C TYR A 32 15.72 -24.50 11.94
N VAL A 33 15.03 -25.63 12.10
CA VAL A 33 15.66 -26.95 11.97
C VAL A 33 15.10 -27.72 10.77
N ASP A 34 13.84 -28.17 10.84
CA ASP A 34 13.23 -28.94 9.76
C ASP A 34 11.70 -28.85 9.77
N ARG A 35 11.14 -28.14 8.79
CA ARG A 35 9.69 -27.97 8.65
C ARG A 35 8.94 -29.26 8.23
N GLN A 36 9.64 -30.26 7.72
CA GLN A 36 9.01 -31.51 7.30
C GLN A 36 8.82 -32.45 8.50
N GLN A 37 9.71 -32.39 9.48
CA GLN A 37 9.64 -33.24 10.67
C GLN A 37 8.84 -32.61 11.81
N PHE A 38 8.75 -31.29 11.85
CA PHE A 38 8.11 -30.58 12.95
C PHE A 38 6.94 -29.73 12.44
N THR A 39 5.80 -29.85 13.09
CA THR A 39 4.64 -28.97 12.87
C THR A 39 4.53 -27.96 13.99
N ALA A 40 4.18 -26.72 13.68
CA ALA A 40 4.04 -25.65 14.66
C ALA A 40 2.74 -24.89 14.47
N ALA A 41 2.20 -24.35 15.56
CA ALA A 41 1.09 -23.40 15.49
C ALA A 41 1.55 -22.13 14.76
N SER A 42 0.74 -21.71 13.78
CA SER A 42 1.12 -20.64 12.86
C SER A 42 1.41 -19.30 13.54
N LYS A 43 0.81 -19.01 14.72
CA LYS A 43 0.98 -17.74 15.41
C LYS A 43 2.39 -17.53 16.00
N TYR A 44 3.10 -18.62 16.31
CA TYR A 44 4.46 -18.55 16.88
C TYR A 44 5.56 -18.80 15.83
N ALA A 45 5.19 -19.34 14.67
CA ALA A 45 6.19 -19.68 13.66
C ALA A 45 6.85 -18.42 13.11
N PRO A 46 8.19 -18.43 12.95
CA PRO A 46 8.89 -17.34 12.29
C PRO A 46 8.38 -17.18 10.86
N ARG A 47 8.17 -15.95 10.42
CA ARG A 47 7.61 -15.64 9.11
C ARG A 47 8.36 -14.54 8.42
N LEU A 48 8.59 -14.72 7.12
CA LEU A 48 8.92 -13.62 6.24
C LEU A 48 7.61 -12.97 5.77
N LEU A 49 7.43 -11.71 6.10
CA LEU A 49 6.32 -10.88 5.67
C LEU A 49 6.76 -10.01 4.49
N THR A 50 5.97 -9.97 3.45
CA THR A 50 6.23 -9.13 2.28
C THR A 50 4.97 -8.35 1.89
N ASN A 51 5.14 -7.28 1.12
CA ASN A 51 4.04 -6.54 0.54
C ASN A 51 3.84 -6.79 -0.97
N GLN A 52 4.47 -7.83 -1.51
CA GLN A 52 4.38 -8.18 -2.93
C GLN A 52 3.03 -8.82 -3.29
N PHE A 53 2.52 -9.69 -2.43
CA PHE A 53 1.30 -10.48 -2.67
C PHE A 53 0.19 -10.10 -1.67
N GLY A 54 -0.20 -8.85 -1.64
CA GLY A 54 -1.19 -8.34 -0.70
C GLY A 54 -0.57 -7.44 0.38
N ASN A 55 -1.36 -7.12 1.42
CA ASN A 55 -0.97 -6.23 2.51
C ASN A 55 -0.41 -7.00 3.71
N GLN A 56 0.38 -8.06 3.49
CA GLN A 56 0.78 -9.00 4.55
C GLN A 56 1.41 -8.33 5.77
N ILE A 57 2.30 -7.33 5.57
CA ILE A 57 2.93 -6.62 6.69
C ILE A 57 1.89 -5.80 7.46
N TYR A 58 1.03 -5.05 6.78
CA TYR A 58 -0.01 -4.25 7.39
C TYR A 58 -1.04 -5.10 8.15
N ASP A 59 -1.50 -6.16 7.52
CA ASP A 59 -2.50 -7.06 8.09
C ASP A 59 -1.95 -7.77 9.33
N GLN A 60 -0.67 -8.16 9.29
CA GLN A 60 0.00 -8.77 10.44
C GLN A 60 0.19 -7.77 11.59
N ILE A 61 0.63 -6.53 11.32
CA ILE A 61 0.70 -5.47 12.34
C ILE A 61 -0.66 -5.28 13.01
N LYS A 62 -1.76 -5.26 12.27
CA LYS A 62 -3.10 -5.16 12.84
C LYS A 62 -3.49 -6.38 13.67
N THR A 63 -3.13 -7.56 13.21
CA THR A 63 -3.39 -8.82 13.95
C THR A 63 -2.68 -8.79 15.30
N GLU A 64 -1.39 -8.43 15.31
CA GLU A 64 -0.62 -8.36 16.54
C GLU A 64 -1.12 -7.27 17.51
N LEU A 65 -1.52 -6.10 16.98
CA LEU A 65 -2.13 -5.03 17.78
C LEU A 65 -3.46 -5.47 18.45
N ASN A 66 -4.26 -6.27 17.77
CA ASN A 66 -5.55 -6.69 18.32
C ASN A 66 -5.41 -7.61 19.55
N ASP A 67 -4.27 -8.28 19.69
CA ASP A 67 -4.01 -9.34 20.68
C ASP A 67 -2.89 -8.96 21.68
N CYS A 68 -2.40 -7.73 21.69
CA CYS A 68 -1.34 -7.31 22.59
C CYS A 68 -1.86 -6.66 23.88
N GLU A 69 -1.04 -6.74 24.95
CA GLU A 69 -1.21 -6.04 26.22
C GLU A 69 -0.47 -4.69 26.25
N ALA A 70 0.63 -4.59 25.50
CA ALA A 70 1.36 -3.36 25.23
C ALA A 70 2.06 -3.46 23.87
N TYR A 71 2.43 -2.31 23.31
CA TYR A 71 3.20 -2.28 22.05
C TYR A 71 4.23 -1.16 22.03
N THR A 72 5.34 -1.40 21.33
CA THR A 72 6.38 -0.41 21.07
C THR A 72 6.74 -0.41 19.60
N PHE A 73 6.62 0.74 18.96
CA PHE A 73 7.04 0.96 17.58
C PHE A 73 8.28 1.84 17.55
N ALA A 74 9.32 1.39 16.88
CA ALA A 74 10.51 2.19 16.58
C ALA A 74 10.61 2.34 15.06
N VAL A 75 10.15 3.48 14.52
CA VAL A 75 10.01 3.69 13.07
C VAL A 75 10.45 5.09 12.68
N ALA A 76 11.35 5.16 11.70
CA ALA A 76 11.88 6.45 11.27
C ALA A 76 10.82 7.33 10.56
N PHE A 77 10.01 6.72 9.68
CA PHE A 77 9.12 7.47 8.80
C PHE A 77 7.66 7.06 8.98
N ILE A 78 6.78 8.08 9.08
CA ILE A 78 5.35 7.92 9.27
C ILE A 78 4.61 8.81 8.27
N THR A 79 3.60 8.27 7.57
CA THR A 79 2.73 9.06 6.71
C THR A 79 1.37 9.31 7.34
N ASP A 80 0.79 10.48 7.05
CA ASP A 80 -0.55 10.85 7.51
C ASP A 80 -1.62 9.83 7.10
N ALA A 81 -1.53 9.33 5.87
CA ALA A 81 -2.45 8.32 5.36
C ALA A 81 -2.37 7.00 6.14
N MET A 82 -1.16 6.51 6.46
CA MET A 82 -0.99 5.29 7.24
C MET A 82 -1.43 5.49 8.69
N LEU A 83 -1.09 6.63 9.28
CA LEU A 83 -1.55 6.96 10.63
C LEU A 83 -3.08 7.01 10.69
N SER A 84 -3.74 7.59 9.67
CA SER A 84 -5.20 7.64 9.59
C SER A 84 -5.82 6.24 9.52
N ASN A 85 -5.19 5.29 8.83
CA ASN A 85 -5.64 3.90 8.76
C ASN A 85 -5.52 3.16 10.11
N LEU A 86 -4.52 3.48 10.93
CA LEU A 86 -4.28 2.83 12.23
C LEU A 86 -4.96 3.54 13.42
N LYS A 87 -5.38 4.78 13.27
CA LYS A 87 -6.06 5.53 14.36
C LYS A 87 -7.25 4.81 15.00
N PRO A 88 -8.16 4.17 14.24
CA PRO A 88 -9.26 3.40 14.85
C PRO A 88 -8.75 2.28 15.74
N THR A 89 -7.71 1.56 15.30
CA THR A 89 -7.07 0.48 16.07
C THR A 89 -6.44 1.03 17.35
N PHE A 90 -5.67 2.10 17.29
CA PHE A 90 -5.06 2.72 18.48
C PHE A 90 -6.10 3.23 19.48
N LYS A 91 -7.21 3.80 19.01
CA LYS A 91 -8.32 4.21 19.89
C LYS A 91 -8.99 3.01 20.57
N ALA A 92 -9.19 1.91 19.84
CA ALA A 92 -9.76 0.69 20.41
C ALA A 92 -8.83 0.07 21.47
N LEU A 93 -7.50 0.09 21.22
CA LEU A 93 -6.49 -0.34 22.19
C LEU A 93 -6.52 0.52 23.45
N ALA A 94 -6.53 1.83 23.32
CA ALA A 94 -6.63 2.73 24.45
C ALA A 94 -7.90 2.53 25.29
N ALA A 95 -9.05 2.26 24.63
CA ALA A 95 -10.30 1.95 25.31
C ALA A 95 -10.22 0.63 26.11
N ARG A 96 -9.36 -0.31 25.72
CA ARG A 96 -9.05 -1.55 26.46
C ARG A 96 -7.96 -1.36 27.54
N GLY A 97 -7.44 -0.15 27.70
CA GLY A 97 -6.35 0.13 28.64
C GLY A 97 -4.95 -0.22 28.12
N VAL A 98 -4.82 -0.68 26.88
CA VAL A 98 -3.54 -1.03 26.25
C VAL A 98 -2.74 0.25 25.97
N ARG A 99 -1.50 0.29 26.41
CA ARG A 99 -0.61 1.42 26.25
C ARG A 99 0.41 1.18 25.15
N GLY A 100 0.69 2.22 24.35
CA GLY A 100 1.66 2.18 23.28
C GLY A 100 2.82 3.15 23.47
N ARG A 101 3.97 2.78 22.95
CA ARG A 101 5.16 3.65 22.82
C ARG A 101 5.51 3.79 21.35
N LEU A 102 5.86 4.98 20.92
CA LEU A 102 6.32 5.24 19.57
C LEU A 102 7.62 6.06 19.62
N LEU A 103 8.70 5.47 19.17
CA LEU A 103 9.97 6.13 18.94
C LEU A 103 10.08 6.44 17.43
N THR A 104 10.29 7.69 17.09
CA THR A 104 10.44 8.14 15.71
C THR A 104 11.47 9.25 15.62
N SER A 105 11.71 9.80 14.44
CA SER A 105 12.76 10.81 14.25
C SER A 105 12.33 11.96 13.33
N THR A 106 13.16 12.98 13.29
CA THR A 106 13.11 14.08 12.32
C THR A 106 14.01 13.85 11.11
N TYR A 107 14.60 12.66 11.00
CA TYR A 107 15.57 12.34 9.98
C TYR A 107 15.08 12.74 8.59
N LEU A 108 15.91 13.48 7.88
CA LEU A 108 15.59 14.06 6.58
C LEU A 108 14.31 14.92 6.54
N CYS A 109 13.79 15.41 7.66
CA CYS A 109 12.50 16.12 7.72
C CYS A 109 11.37 15.40 6.96
N PHE A 110 11.35 14.05 6.99
CA PHE A 110 10.35 13.27 6.28
C PHE A 110 8.97 13.36 6.95
N ASN A 111 8.95 13.23 8.26
CA ASN A 111 7.72 13.28 9.04
C ASN A 111 7.16 14.70 9.06
N SER A 112 5.94 14.90 8.58
CA SER A 112 5.33 16.23 8.55
C SER A 112 4.89 16.70 9.94
N PRO A 113 4.89 18.01 10.20
CA PRO A 113 4.34 18.58 11.45
C PRO A 113 2.90 18.14 11.71
N LYS A 114 2.12 17.90 10.65
CA LYS A 114 0.75 17.37 10.75
C LYS A 114 0.74 15.99 11.39
N VAL A 115 1.62 15.09 10.96
CA VAL A 115 1.73 13.73 11.54
C VAL A 115 2.04 13.81 13.03
N PHE A 116 2.98 14.65 13.45
CA PHE A 116 3.31 14.82 14.86
C PHE A 116 2.14 15.36 15.68
N ARG A 117 1.39 16.34 15.17
CA ARG A 117 0.17 16.84 15.83
C ARG A 117 -0.91 15.76 15.95
N GLU A 118 -1.04 14.91 14.96
CA GLU A 118 -2.01 13.82 14.97
C GLU A 118 -1.61 12.68 15.92
N LEU A 119 -0.30 12.39 16.06
CA LEU A 119 0.21 11.44 17.04
C LEU A 119 -0.09 11.85 18.49
N LEU A 120 0.05 13.14 18.82
CA LEU A 120 -0.28 13.67 20.14
C LEU A 120 -1.76 13.51 20.53
N LYS A 121 -2.66 13.33 19.56
CA LYS A 121 -4.10 13.16 19.79
C LYS A 121 -4.51 11.69 20.03
N ILE A 122 -3.57 10.75 19.95
CA ILE A 122 -3.88 9.33 20.12
C ILE A 122 -3.86 8.99 21.61
N PRO A 123 -4.99 8.62 22.22
CA PRO A 123 -5.03 8.25 23.62
C PRO A 123 -4.16 7.03 23.90
N GLY A 124 -3.50 6.99 25.05
CA GLY A 124 -2.68 5.85 25.47
C GLY A 124 -1.38 5.65 24.70
N LEU A 125 -1.05 6.51 23.72
CA LEU A 125 0.21 6.48 22.98
C LEU A 125 1.18 7.54 23.53
N THR A 126 2.37 7.09 23.96
CA THR A 126 3.47 7.97 24.30
C THR A 126 4.44 8.05 23.13
N VAL A 127 4.80 9.26 22.71
CA VAL A 127 5.69 9.48 21.55
C VAL A 127 6.96 10.18 22.00
N ARG A 128 8.10 9.65 21.56
CA ARG A 128 9.41 10.27 21.74
C ARG A 128 10.14 10.43 20.42
N LEU A 129 11.00 11.42 20.34
CA LEU A 129 11.87 11.70 19.20
C LEU A 129 13.26 11.19 19.51
N ALA A 130 13.76 10.27 18.72
CA ALA A 130 15.10 9.73 18.84
C ALA A 130 16.15 10.83 18.63
N ASP A 131 17.11 10.90 19.54
CA ASP A 131 18.24 11.84 19.50
C ASP A 131 19.49 11.14 18.94
N VAL A 132 19.31 10.40 17.83
CA VAL A 132 20.37 9.67 17.15
C VAL A 132 20.44 10.12 15.71
N GLU A 133 21.60 10.63 15.29
CA GLU A 133 21.83 11.00 13.90
C GLU A 133 21.65 9.77 13.00
N GLY A 134 20.86 9.91 11.94
CA GLY A 134 20.59 8.80 11.02
C GLY A 134 19.63 7.74 11.54
N PHE A 135 18.81 8.00 12.57
CA PHE A 135 17.81 7.06 13.05
C PHE A 135 16.93 6.54 11.91
N HIS A 136 17.04 5.25 11.61
CA HIS A 136 16.39 4.61 10.47
C HIS A 136 15.82 3.23 10.81
N GLN A 137 15.48 2.99 12.06
CA GLN A 137 14.93 1.73 12.54
C GLN A 137 13.50 1.48 12.04
N LYS A 138 13.11 0.22 11.94
CA LYS A 138 11.76 -0.26 11.65
C LYS A 138 11.53 -1.53 12.45
N GLY A 139 11.07 -1.35 13.67
CA GLY A 139 10.75 -2.40 14.62
C GLY A 139 9.36 -2.20 15.19
N TYR A 140 8.62 -3.29 15.28
CA TYR A 140 7.27 -3.35 15.85
C TYR A 140 7.26 -4.47 16.88
N ILE A 141 7.13 -4.13 18.16
CA ILE A 141 7.20 -5.05 19.27
C ILE A 141 5.82 -5.08 19.94
N TYR A 142 5.36 -6.27 20.25
CA TYR A 142 4.07 -6.53 20.88
C TYR A 142 4.27 -7.44 22.09
N GLU A 143 3.89 -6.93 23.25
CA GLU A 143 3.89 -7.69 24.51
C GLU A 143 2.56 -8.45 24.63
N LYS A 144 2.64 -9.71 24.96
CA LYS A 144 1.50 -10.62 25.10
C LYS A 144 1.65 -11.45 26.37
N GLU A 145 0.59 -12.14 26.76
CA GLU A 145 0.62 -13.00 27.93
C GLU A 145 1.69 -14.10 27.79
N GLY A 146 2.81 -13.93 28.49
CA GLY A 146 3.92 -14.87 28.56
C GLY A 146 4.88 -14.91 27.38
N TYR A 147 4.74 -14.07 26.37
CA TYR A 147 5.67 -13.99 25.25
C TYR A 147 5.58 -12.64 24.54
N GLN A 148 6.55 -12.37 23.68
CA GLN A 148 6.53 -11.19 22.81
C GLN A 148 6.60 -11.61 21.35
N THR A 149 5.96 -10.82 20.48
CA THR A 149 6.14 -10.91 19.04
C THR A 149 6.86 -9.66 18.54
N ILE A 150 7.86 -9.86 17.69
CA ILE A 150 8.67 -8.79 17.12
C ILE A 150 8.60 -8.89 15.60
N ILE A 151 8.37 -7.77 14.94
CA ILE A 151 8.45 -7.62 13.48
C ILE A 151 9.57 -6.62 13.20
N ILE A 152 10.66 -7.05 12.57
CA ILE A 152 11.79 -6.20 12.19
C ILE A 152 12.07 -6.34 10.70
N GLY A 153 12.34 -5.23 10.03
CA GLY A 153 12.65 -5.26 8.61
C GLY A 153 12.89 -3.89 7.99
N SER A 154 12.53 -3.77 6.73
CA SER A 154 12.71 -2.52 5.97
C SER A 154 11.48 -1.59 6.04
N ALA A 155 10.31 -2.10 6.46
CA ALA A 155 9.03 -1.42 6.35
C ALA A 155 8.82 -0.31 7.39
N ASN A 156 8.77 0.94 6.96
CA ASN A 156 8.36 2.08 7.77
C ASN A 156 6.83 2.15 7.93
N LEU A 157 6.34 2.99 8.85
CA LEU A 157 4.92 3.23 9.07
C LEU A 157 4.32 4.14 7.97
N THR A 158 4.45 3.71 6.73
CA THR A 158 4.00 4.43 5.55
C THR A 158 3.11 3.56 4.67
N THR A 159 2.19 4.16 3.92
CA THR A 159 1.35 3.42 2.97
C THR A 159 2.18 2.71 1.90
N ALA A 160 3.28 3.33 1.47
CA ALA A 160 4.17 2.75 0.47
C ALA A 160 4.90 1.49 0.96
N ALA A 161 5.26 1.44 2.25
CA ALA A 161 5.98 0.32 2.84
C ALA A 161 5.04 -0.80 3.32
N LEU A 162 3.90 -0.46 3.89
CA LEU A 162 3.03 -1.45 4.53
C LEU A 162 1.92 -1.97 3.62
N MET A 163 1.49 -1.18 2.64
CA MET A 163 0.41 -1.56 1.73
C MET A 163 0.94 -1.91 0.35
N LYS A 164 0.13 -2.62 -0.39
CA LYS A 164 0.43 -3.26 -1.65
C LYS A 164 1.10 -2.37 -2.71
N ASN A 165 2.12 -2.91 -3.39
CA ASN A 165 2.60 -2.51 -4.73
C ASN A 165 3.26 -1.13 -4.88
N GLN A 166 3.83 -0.54 -3.81
CA GLN A 166 4.59 0.71 -3.95
C GLN A 166 6.09 0.50 -3.71
N ASN A 167 6.45 -0.16 -2.60
CA ASN A 167 7.83 -0.55 -2.30
C ASN A 167 7.93 -2.06 -2.17
N TYR A 168 9.15 -2.61 -2.37
CA TYR A 168 9.45 -3.99 -2.03
C TYR A 168 10.02 -4.02 -0.62
N GLU A 169 9.23 -4.53 0.32
CA GLU A 169 9.61 -4.59 1.73
C GLU A 169 9.65 -6.03 2.21
N TRP A 170 10.65 -6.31 3.04
CA TRP A 170 10.78 -7.55 3.78
C TRP A 170 10.80 -7.24 5.27
N SER A 171 10.03 -8.01 6.02
CA SER A 171 10.06 -7.96 7.48
C SER A 171 10.02 -9.38 8.03
N LEU A 172 10.85 -9.65 9.00
CA LEU A 172 10.87 -10.92 9.72
C LEU A 172 10.04 -10.79 10.98
N GLN A 173 9.08 -11.68 11.16
CA GLN A 173 8.37 -11.86 12.41
C GLN A 173 8.95 -13.01 13.19
N VAL A 174 9.19 -12.78 14.46
CA VAL A 174 9.62 -13.82 15.44
C VAL A 174 8.84 -13.66 16.73
N SER A 175 8.55 -14.77 17.38
CA SER A 175 7.99 -14.80 18.73
C SER A 175 8.99 -15.44 19.69
N SER A 176 9.04 -14.95 20.92
CA SER A 176 9.94 -15.45 21.96
C SER A 176 9.33 -15.22 23.33
N LEU A 177 9.77 -15.99 24.32
CA LEU A 177 9.46 -15.70 25.72
C LEU A 177 10.10 -14.37 26.14
N ASP A 178 9.58 -13.75 27.20
CA ASP A 178 10.08 -12.46 27.71
C ASP A 178 11.55 -12.50 28.12
N ASN A 179 12.06 -13.65 28.55
CA ASN A 179 13.47 -13.89 28.88
C ASN A 179 14.29 -14.46 27.71
N GLY A 180 13.73 -14.60 26.53
CA GLY A 180 14.45 -15.07 25.35
C GLY A 180 15.48 -14.05 24.88
N GLU A 181 16.67 -14.55 24.47
CA GLU A 181 17.80 -13.69 24.12
C GLU A 181 17.49 -12.64 23.06
N ILE A 182 16.74 -13.01 22.02
CA ILE A 182 16.39 -12.07 20.95
C ILE A 182 15.49 -10.93 21.44
N VAL A 183 14.52 -11.24 22.32
CA VAL A 183 13.66 -10.24 22.94
C VAL A 183 14.47 -9.31 23.81
N LYS A 184 15.37 -9.89 24.64
CA LYS A 184 16.24 -9.10 25.52
C LYS A 184 17.12 -8.13 24.73
N GLN A 185 17.78 -8.58 23.67
CA GLN A 185 18.63 -7.73 22.82
C GLN A 185 17.83 -6.58 22.19
N VAL A 186 16.64 -6.86 21.66
CA VAL A 186 15.80 -5.84 21.04
C VAL A 186 15.26 -4.87 22.09
N SER A 187 14.76 -5.38 23.22
CA SER A 187 14.19 -4.56 24.29
C SER A 187 15.25 -3.67 24.95
N ASP A 188 16.43 -4.20 25.25
CA ASP A 188 17.53 -3.43 25.84
C ASP A 188 17.97 -2.29 24.90
N ASN A 189 18.05 -2.57 23.60
CA ASN A 189 18.43 -1.57 22.61
C ASN A 189 17.38 -0.46 22.49
N ILE A 190 16.10 -0.82 22.34
CA ILE A 190 15.02 0.15 22.25
C ILE A 190 14.86 0.93 23.54
N GLU A 191 15.03 0.30 24.71
CA GLU A 191 14.91 0.97 25.99
C GLU A 191 16.03 2.01 26.18
N ALA A 192 17.26 1.70 25.81
CA ALA A 192 18.37 2.64 25.84
C ALA A 192 18.08 3.89 24.95
N GLU A 193 17.59 3.68 23.74
CA GLU A 193 17.22 4.75 22.84
C GLU A 193 15.99 5.53 23.34
N TRP A 194 15.02 4.84 23.94
CA TRP A 194 13.84 5.46 24.51
C TRP A 194 14.20 6.40 25.66
N GLN A 195 15.12 6.02 26.52
CA GLN A 195 15.56 6.85 27.65
C GLN A 195 16.32 8.10 27.16
N ALA A 196 17.11 7.97 26.11
CA ALA A 196 17.83 9.09 25.50
C ALA A 196 16.91 10.02 24.70
N ALA A 197 15.78 9.52 24.21
CA ALA A 197 14.87 10.22 23.32
C ALA A 197 14.07 11.32 24.03
N GLN A 198 13.79 12.42 23.31
CA GLN A 198 13.02 13.55 23.82
C GLN A 198 11.51 13.33 23.66
N PRO A 199 10.68 13.66 24.66
CA PRO A 199 9.23 13.57 24.50
C PRO A 199 8.72 14.55 23.45
N LEU A 200 7.85 14.05 22.57
CA LEU A 200 7.17 14.90 21.59
C LEU A 200 6.21 15.86 22.30
N ARG A 201 6.36 17.17 22.06
CA ARG A 201 5.53 18.24 22.65
C ARG A 201 5.02 19.18 21.57
N ALA A 202 3.89 19.84 21.84
CA ALA A 202 3.27 20.76 20.88
C ALA A 202 4.19 21.95 20.53
N GLU A 203 4.84 22.53 21.53
CA GLU A 203 5.76 23.67 21.37
C GLU A 203 6.95 23.31 20.48
N TRP A 204 7.46 22.08 20.61
CA TRP A 204 8.53 21.58 19.76
C TRP A 204 8.07 21.47 18.29
N ILE A 205 6.83 21.02 18.04
CA ILE A 205 6.29 20.90 16.67
C ILE A 205 6.23 22.27 15.99
N ASP A 206 5.90 23.33 16.71
CA ASP A 206 5.81 24.68 16.17
C ASP A 206 7.20 25.23 15.77
N GLN A 207 8.25 24.85 16.47
CA GLN A 207 9.63 25.14 16.08
C GLN A 207 10.02 24.33 14.83
N TYR A 208 9.71 23.03 14.83
CA TYR A 208 10.02 22.12 13.72
C TYR A 208 9.35 22.51 12.40
N VAL A 209 8.21 23.21 12.40
CA VAL A 209 7.54 23.69 11.19
C VAL A 209 8.49 24.47 10.28
N ARG A 210 9.35 25.32 10.85
CA ARG A 210 10.30 26.15 10.10
C ARG A 210 11.35 25.29 9.42
N GLU A 211 11.93 24.33 10.12
CA GLU A 211 12.92 23.39 9.58
C GLU A 211 12.31 22.53 8.48
N TYR A 212 11.11 22.01 8.72
CA TYR A 212 10.38 21.22 7.75
C TYR A 212 10.10 22.00 6.46
N GLN A 213 9.66 23.26 6.56
CA GLN A 213 9.41 24.12 5.39
C GLN A 213 10.70 24.43 4.64
N ALA A 214 11.79 24.67 5.33
CA ALA A 214 13.10 24.91 4.71
C ALA A 214 13.63 23.69 3.96
N ALA A 215 13.35 22.49 4.43
CA ALA A 215 13.78 21.23 3.79
C ALA A 215 12.93 20.84 2.55
N GLN A 216 11.71 21.34 2.39
CA GLN A 216 10.79 20.95 1.32
C GLN A 216 11.34 21.17 -0.11
N PRO A 217 12.01 22.29 -0.44
CA PRO A 217 12.57 22.48 -1.78
C PRO A 217 13.62 21.44 -2.15
N ALA A 218 14.47 21.04 -1.20
CA ALA A 218 15.47 19.99 -1.39
C ALA A 218 14.81 18.62 -1.63
N HIS A 219 13.76 18.30 -0.87
CA HIS A 219 12.98 17.07 -1.05
C HIS A 219 12.26 17.01 -2.41
N GLN A 220 11.71 18.12 -2.87
CA GLN A 220 11.10 18.18 -4.21
C GLN A 220 12.16 17.99 -5.31
N THR A 221 13.32 18.59 -5.15
CA THR A 221 14.45 18.43 -6.07
C THR A 221 14.95 16.99 -6.10
N LEU A 222 15.11 16.34 -4.93
CA LEU A 222 15.52 14.94 -4.84
C LEU A 222 14.49 14.00 -5.46
N ARG A 223 13.19 14.19 -5.17
CA ARG A 223 12.10 13.44 -5.80
C ARG A 223 12.08 13.62 -7.31
N ARG A 224 12.32 14.83 -7.80
CA ARG A 224 12.44 15.13 -9.24
C ARG A 224 13.67 14.46 -9.85
N ARG A 225 14.82 14.50 -9.18
CA ARG A 225 16.04 13.78 -9.59
C ARG A 225 15.87 12.28 -9.57
N GLN A 226 15.25 11.71 -8.53
CA GLN A 226 14.97 10.27 -8.47
C GLN A 226 13.98 9.82 -9.56
N ARG A 227 13.01 10.66 -9.96
CA ARG A 227 12.17 10.40 -11.14
C ARG A 227 12.95 10.46 -12.45
N VAL A 228 13.98 11.30 -12.52
CA VAL A 228 14.86 11.44 -13.70
C VAL A 228 15.96 10.35 -13.70
N LEU A 229 16.41 9.90 -12.51
CA LEU A 229 17.44 8.87 -12.31
C LEU A 229 16.85 7.46 -12.11
N GLN A 230 15.54 7.31 -11.88
CA GLN A 230 14.96 6.03 -12.24
C GLN A 230 15.32 5.83 -13.70
N PRO A 231 16.05 4.77 -14.07
CA PRO A 231 16.16 4.43 -15.46
C PRO A 231 14.70 4.42 -15.91
N GLN A 232 14.33 5.34 -16.81
CA GLN A 232 13.31 4.98 -17.75
C GLN A 232 13.89 3.66 -18.25
N ALA A 233 13.28 2.57 -17.80
CA ALA A 233 13.50 1.32 -18.47
C ALA A 233 13.19 1.68 -19.92
N ASN A 234 14.24 1.88 -20.73
CA ASN A 234 14.18 1.88 -22.17
C ASN A 234 13.88 0.44 -22.63
N GLY A 235 13.13 -0.29 -21.82
CA GLY A 235 12.42 -1.49 -22.14
C GLY A 235 11.01 -1.05 -22.52
N GLU A 236 10.58 -1.41 -23.70
CA GLU A 236 9.18 -1.44 -24.10
C GLU A 236 8.35 -1.86 -22.90
N ILE A 237 7.42 -0.99 -22.46
CA ILE A 237 6.51 -1.34 -21.37
C ILE A 237 5.65 -2.48 -21.91
N THR A 238 5.89 -3.70 -21.45
CA THR A 238 5.20 -4.90 -21.92
C THR A 238 4.16 -5.36 -20.90
N PRO A 239 3.04 -5.91 -21.33
CA PRO A 239 2.04 -6.45 -20.43
C PRO A 239 2.61 -7.59 -19.58
N ASN A 240 2.31 -7.60 -18.28
CA ASN A 240 2.66 -8.69 -17.37
C ASN A 240 1.82 -9.96 -17.67
N ALA A 241 2.13 -11.09 -17.00
CA ALA A 241 1.46 -12.37 -17.26
C ALA A 241 -0.08 -12.28 -17.12
N MET A 242 -0.59 -11.64 -16.06
CA MET A 242 -2.03 -11.45 -15.84
C MET A 242 -2.66 -10.55 -16.91
N GLN A 243 -1.97 -9.48 -17.30
CA GLN A 243 -2.46 -8.59 -18.36
C GLN A 243 -2.46 -9.31 -19.73
N LYS A 244 -1.47 -10.15 -20.03
CA LYS A 244 -1.45 -10.96 -21.27
C LYS A 244 -2.63 -11.91 -21.34
N GLU A 245 -2.95 -12.57 -20.23
CA GLU A 245 -4.11 -13.46 -20.14
C GLU A 245 -5.42 -12.68 -20.35
N ALA A 246 -5.60 -11.55 -19.66
CA ALA A 246 -6.76 -10.69 -19.79
C ALA A 246 -6.92 -10.14 -21.23
N LEU A 247 -5.82 -9.70 -21.87
CA LEU A 247 -5.83 -9.28 -23.28
C LEU A 247 -6.28 -10.39 -24.21
N GLY A 248 -5.81 -11.61 -23.99
CA GLY A 248 -6.25 -12.78 -24.77
C GLY A 248 -7.75 -13.06 -24.62
N GLN A 249 -8.29 -12.94 -23.40
CA GLN A 249 -9.72 -13.10 -23.13
C GLN A 249 -10.55 -11.99 -23.78
N ILE A 250 -10.13 -10.73 -23.70
CA ILE A 250 -10.82 -9.60 -24.36
C ILE A 250 -10.81 -9.77 -25.87
N GLN A 251 -9.68 -10.21 -26.45
CA GLN A 251 -9.59 -10.48 -27.87
C GLN A 251 -10.54 -11.61 -28.29
N ALA A 252 -10.58 -12.70 -27.54
CA ALA A 252 -11.48 -13.83 -27.82
C ALA A 252 -12.96 -13.40 -27.79
N LEU A 253 -13.37 -12.51 -26.87
CA LEU A 253 -14.72 -11.95 -26.85
C LEU A 253 -15.04 -11.19 -28.15
N ARG A 254 -14.12 -10.37 -28.64
CA ARG A 254 -14.30 -9.64 -29.92
C ARG A 254 -14.39 -10.59 -31.12
N GLU A 255 -13.55 -11.62 -31.17
CA GLU A 255 -13.56 -12.64 -32.23
C GLU A 255 -14.85 -13.45 -32.24
N GLN A 256 -15.51 -13.62 -31.09
CA GLN A 256 -16.84 -14.24 -30.95
C GLN A 256 -17.99 -13.29 -31.34
N GLY A 257 -17.68 -12.06 -31.76
CA GLY A 257 -18.68 -11.06 -32.16
C GLY A 257 -19.33 -10.31 -31.00
N SER A 258 -18.76 -10.36 -29.78
CA SER A 258 -19.25 -9.56 -28.67
C SER A 258 -18.91 -8.08 -28.87
N ASP A 259 -19.88 -7.22 -28.66
CA ASP A 259 -19.72 -5.76 -28.72
C ASP A 259 -19.29 -5.15 -27.36
N ARG A 260 -19.23 -5.97 -26.32
CA ARG A 260 -18.89 -5.52 -24.97
C ARG A 260 -18.18 -6.59 -24.13
N GLY A 261 -17.36 -6.14 -23.16
CA GLY A 261 -16.67 -6.96 -22.18
C GLY A 261 -16.64 -6.34 -20.79
N LEU A 262 -16.51 -7.17 -19.76
CA LEU A 262 -16.32 -6.76 -18.38
C LEU A 262 -15.03 -7.36 -17.82
N VAL A 263 -14.14 -6.51 -17.31
CA VAL A 263 -12.90 -6.93 -16.66
C VAL A 263 -13.00 -6.69 -15.16
N VAL A 264 -13.15 -7.76 -14.40
CA VAL A 264 -13.16 -7.70 -12.93
C VAL A 264 -11.75 -7.95 -12.40
N SER A 265 -11.17 -6.95 -11.80
CA SER A 265 -9.81 -7.04 -11.26
C SER A 265 -9.64 -6.13 -10.05
N ALA A 266 -8.78 -6.54 -9.09
CA ALA A 266 -8.53 -5.77 -7.87
C ALA A 266 -7.94 -4.38 -8.19
N THR A 267 -8.13 -3.43 -7.28
CA THR A 267 -7.50 -2.09 -7.38
C THR A 267 -5.97 -2.22 -7.38
N GLY A 268 -5.29 -1.45 -8.23
CA GLY A 268 -3.82 -1.44 -8.31
C GLY A 268 -3.20 -2.56 -9.15
N THR A 269 -3.97 -3.40 -9.84
CA THR A 269 -3.48 -4.46 -10.75
C THR A 269 -3.01 -3.93 -12.11
N GLY A 270 -3.13 -2.63 -12.36
CA GLY A 270 -2.73 -2.01 -13.61
C GLY A 270 -3.81 -2.04 -14.69
N LYS A 271 -5.10 -1.95 -14.31
CA LYS A 271 -6.25 -1.87 -15.26
C LYS A 271 -6.06 -0.81 -16.33
N THR A 272 -5.60 0.38 -15.98
CA THR A 272 -5.33 1.47 -16.93
C THR A 272 -4.28 1.10 -17.98
N TYR A 273 -3.23 0.37 -17.55
CA TYR A 273 -2.22 -0.15 -18.48
C TYR A 273 -2.78 -1.26 -19.35
N LEU A 274 -3.60 -2.15 -18.78
CA LEU A 274 -4.33 -3.17 -19.56
C LEU A 274 -5.17 -2.54 -20.65
N ALA A 275 -5.94 -1.49 -20.30
CA ALA A 275 -6.75 -0.72 -21.24
C ALA A 275 -5.91 -0.07 -22.35
N ALA A 276 -4.76 0.50 -21.99
CA ALA A 276 -3.85 1.09 -22.97
C ALA A 276 -3.21 0.03 -23.89
N PHE A 277 -2.85 -1.14 -23.37
CA PHE A 277 -2.35 -2.25 -24.19
C PHE A 277 -3.42 -2.80 -25.15
N ASP A 278 -4.66 -2.92 -24.69
CA ASP A 278 -5.75 -3.35 -25.54
C ASP A 278 -6.02 -2.32 -26.66
N ALA A 279 -6.05 -1.02 -26.32
CA ALA A 279 -6.16 0.04 -27.31
C ALA A 279 -4.98 0.05 -28.32
N LEU A 280 -3.74 -0.31 -27.87
CA LEU A 280 -2.58 -0.46 -28.75
C LEU A 280 -2.77 -1.60 -29.77
N GLN A 281 -3.40 -2.70 -29.36
CA GLN A 281 -3.69 -3.85 -30.23
C GLN A 281 -4.82 -3.55 -31.20
N VAL A 282 -5.90 -2.94 -30.73
CA VAL A 282 -7.10 -2.62 -31.52
C VAL A 282 -6.86 -1.46 -32.49
N LYS A 283 -6.02 -0.51 -32.11
CA LYS A 283 -5.74 0.73 -32.86
C LYS A 283 -7.03 1.47 -33.27
N PRO A 284 -7.86 1.85 -32.29
CA PRO A 284 -9.13 2.50 -32.60
C PRO A 284 -8.92 3.81 -33.38
N GLN A 285 -9.85 4.12 -34.27
CA GLN A 285 -9.85 5.41 -34.96
C GLN A 285 -10.12 6.54 -33.97
N ARG A 286 -11.07 6.31 -33.04
CA ARG A 286 -11.40 7.27 -31.99
C ARG A 286 -11.81 6.57 -30.71
N LEU A 287 -11.11 6.85 -29.62
CA LEU A 287 -11.33 6.24 -28.31
C LEU A 287 -11.92 7.25 -27.33
N LEU A 288 -12.89 6.79 -26.53
CA LEU A 288 -13.44 7.49 -25.38
C LEU A 288 -13.11 6.76 -24.09
N PHE A 289 -12.42 7.43 -23.16
CA PHE A 289 -12.17 6.93 -21.81
C PHE A 289 -13.01 7.70 -20.80
N VAL A 290 -13.85 6.99 -20.04
CA VAL A 290 -14.78 7.59 -19.08
C VAL A 290 -14.40 7.16 -17.67
N ALA A 291 -14.22 8.11 -16.75
CA ALA A 291 -13.96 7.83 -15.34
C ALA A 291 -14.81 8.72 -14.42
N HIS A 292 -14.84 8.39 -13.13
CA HIS A 292 -15.65 9.14 -12.17
C HIS A 292 -14.96 10.44 -11.69
N ARG A 293 -13.62 10.52 -11.67
CA ARG A 293 -12.84 11.65 -11.13
C ARG A 293 -11.81 12.16 -12.11
N GLU A 294 -11.65 13.49 -12.18
CA GLU A 294 -10.68 14.15 -13.07
C GLU A 294 -9.22 13.75 -12.77
N GLU A 295 -8.87 13.50 -11.51
CA GLU A 295 -7.52 13.04 -11.15
C GLU A 295 -7.18 11.69 -11.80
N ILE A 296 -8.16 10.79 -11.91
CA ILE A 296 -7.99 9.49 -12.58
C ILE A 296 -7.76 9.72 -14.07
N LEU A 297 -8.52 10.62 -14.71
CA LEU A 297 -8.39 10.93 -16.14
C LEU A 297 -6.97 11.37 -16.50
N ARG A 298 -6.39 12.30 -15.73
CA ARG A 298 -5.04 12.83 -15.99
C ARG A 298 -3.97 11.75 -15.87
N LYS A 299 -4.09 10.86 -14.88
CA LYS A 299 -3.19 9.70 -14.70
C LYS A 299 -3.36 8.68 -15.84
N SER A 300 -4.60 8.41 -16.24
CA SER A 300 -4.92 7.48 -17.32
C SER A 300 -4.41 7.99 -18.66
N LEU A 301 -4.65 9.27 -18.99
CA LEU A 301 -4.13 9.92 -20.18
C LEU A 301 -2.60 9.78 -20.27
N ALA A 302 -1.88 10.09 -19.19
CA ALA A 302 -0.42 9.93 -19.14
C ALA A 302 0.04 8.48 -19.34
N SER A 303 -0.73 7.49 -18.87
CA SER A 303 -0.44 6.07 -19.07
C SER A 303 -0.68 5.66 -20.52
N PHE A 304 -1.75 6.13 -21.14
CA PHE A 304 -2.04 5.88 -22.54
C PHE A 304 -0.98 6.50 -23.46
N GLN A 305 -0.57 7.74 -23.20
CA GLN A 305 0.52 8.38 -23.95
C GLN A 305 1.82 7.59 -23.93
N LYS A 306 2.14 6.97 -22.78
CA LYS A 306 3.34 6.12 -22.64
C LYS A 306 3.27 4.83 -23.44
N ILE A 307 2.08 4.24 -23.60
CA ILE A 307 1.89 2.94 -24.25
C ILE A 307 1.62 3.11 -25.74
N LEU A 308 0.70 4.00 -26.12
CA LEU A 308 0.31 4.19 -27.52
C LEU A 308 1.30 5.08 -28.27
N GLY A 309 2.01 5.98 -27.55
CA GLY A 309 2.88 6.97 -28.21
C GLY A 309 2.10 7.98 -29.04
N GLY A 310 2.69 8.45 -30.11
CA GLY A 310 2.07 9.43 -31.02
C GLY A 310 2.13 10.87 -30.53
N PRO A 311 1.58 11.80 -31.32
CA PRO A 311 1.59 13.22 -31.00
C PRO A 311 0.70 13.56 -29.81
N THR A 312 1.09 14.53 -29.01
CA THR A 312 0.37 14.94 -27.79
C THR A 312 -1.04 15.45 -28.09
N GLU A 313 -1.23 16.05 -29.26
CA GLU A 313 -2.51 16.58 -29.75
C GLU A 313 -3.58 15.50 -30.03
N ASP A 314 -3.18 14.25 -30.18
CA ASP A 314 -4.12 13.13 -30.28
C ASP A 314 -4.87 12.87 -28.96
N TYR A 315 -4.35 13.38 -27.83
CA TYR A 315 -4.87 13.15 -26.49
C TYR A 315 -5.53 14.39 -25.93
N GLY A 316 -6.79 14.30 -25.54
CA GLY A 316 -7.54 15.42 -25.02
C GLY A 316 -8.37 15.11 -23.78
N LEU A 317 -8.69 16.16 -23.04
CA LEU A 317 -9.55 16.12 -21.87
C LEU A 317 -10.86 16.87 -22.15
N LEU A 318 -11.96 16.26 -21.72
CA LEU A 318 -13.26 16.92 -21.65
C LEU A 318 -13.70 16.95 -20.18
N THR A 319 -13.51 18.11 -19.57
CA THR A 319 -13.82 18.37 -18.15
C THR A 319 -14.56 19.70 -18.02
N GLY A 320 -14.82 20.16 -16.79
CA GLY A 320 -15.42 21.47 -16.56
C GLY A 320 -14.61 22.65 -17.16
N ASN A 321 -13.28 22.48 -17.26
CA ASN A 321 -12.35 23.55 -17.64
C ASN A 321 -11.56 23.29 -18.93
N GLN A 322 -11.64 22.10 -19.52
CA GLN A 322 -10.95 21.70 -20.74
C GLN A 322 -11.94 21.05 -21.70
N HIS A 323 -11.85 21.40 -22.98
CA HIS A 323 -12.88 21.06 -24.00
C HIS A 323 -12.22 20.61 -25.31
N ASP A 324 -11.41 19.55 -25.28
CA ASP A 324 -10.66 19.04 -26.44
C ASP A 324 -11.54 18.09 -27.29
N TRP A 325 -12.67 18.61 -27.80
CA TRP A 325 -13.72 17.85 -28.48
C TRP A 325 -13.24 17.00 -29.67
N GLN A 326 -12.16 17.40 -30.33
CA GLN A 326 -11.67 16.77 -31.56
C GLN A 326 -10.56 15.72 -31.30
N ALA A 327 -10.17 15.52 -30.04
CA ALA A 327 -9.10 14.59 -29.71
C ALA A 327 -9.44 13.17 -30.18
N LYS A 328 -8.43 12.46 -30.71
CA LYS A 328 -8.51 11.07 -31.13
C LYS A 328 -8.75 10.15 -29.92
N TYR A 329 -8.01 10.41 -28.84
CA TYR A 329 -8.14 9.72 -27.56
C TYR A 329 -8.69 10.72 -26.54
N LEU A 330 -9.99 10.68 -26.31
CA LEU A 330 -10.71 11.62 -25.45
C LEU A 330 -10.93 11.03 -24.07
N PHE A 331 -10.52 11.76 -23.04
CA PHE A 331 -10.70 11.38 -21.63
C PHE A 331 -11.69 12.32 -20.96
N THR A 332 -12.74 11.78 -20.36
CA THR A 332 -13.81 12.59 -19.78
C THR A 332 -14.34 12.02 -18.47
N THR A 333 -14.93 12.88 -17.63
CA THR A 333 -15.71 12.40 -16.50
C THR A 333 -17.12 12.06 -16.92
N VAL A 334 -17.71 11.05 -16.28
CA VAL A 334 -19.10 10.67 -16.51
C VAL A 334 -20.04 11.86 -16.27
N GLN A 335 -19.79 12.68 -15.23
CA GLN A 335 -20.62 13.85 -14.92
C GLN A 335 -20.55 14.95 -15.98
N THR A 336 -19.43 15.10 -16.66
CA THR A 336 -19.28 16.07 -17.74
C THR A 336 -19.94 15.56 -19.00
N LEU A 337 -19.70 14.32 -19.38
CA LEU A 337 -20.20 13.76 -20.63
C LEU A 337 -21.70 13.50 -20.60
N ALA A 338 -22.27 13.06 -19.47
CA ALA A 338 -23.71 12.72 -19.39
C ALA A 338 -24.67 13.90 -19.43
N LYS A 339 -24.16 15.14 -19.45
CA LYS A 339 -25.00 16.30 -19.73
C LYS A 339 -25.44 16.26 -21.21
N GLU A 340 -26.74 16.43 -21.49
CA GLU A 340 -27.27 16.35 -22.83
C GLU A 340 -26.53 17.25 -23.83
N LYS A 341 -26.23 18.47 -23.46
CA LYS A 341 -25.44 19.42 -24.27
C LYS A 341 -23.98 18.94 -24.51
N SER A 342 -23.49 17.94 -23.81
CA SER A 342 -22.14 17.41 -23.99
C SER A 342 -22.12 16.16 -24.86
N TYR A 343 -22.91 15.12 -24.53
CA TYR A 343 -22.92 13.91 -25.36
C TYR A 343 -23.53 14.15 -26.73
N SER A 344 -24.53 15.04 -26.86
CA SER A 344 -25.17 15.40 -28.14
C SER A 344 -24.25 16.15 -29.14
N GLN A 345 -23.07 16.59 -28.71
CA GLN A 345 -22.02 17.11 -29.59
C GLN A 345 -21.35 16.02 -30.44
N PHE A 346 -21.53 14.76 -30.05
CA PHE A 346 -20.99 13.61 -30.75
C PHE A 346 -22.10 12.82 -31.45
N ALA A 347 -21.80 12.30 -32.63
CA ALA A 347 -22.68 11.30 -33.24
C ALA A 347 -22.67 10.02 -32.40
N PRO A 348 -23.72 9.20 -32.39
CA PRO A 348 -23.74 7.95 -31.61
C PRO A 348 -22.57 6.99 -31.90
N ASP A 349 -22.08 7.01 -33.14
CA ASP A 349 -20.96 6.20 -33.66
C ASP A 349 -19.62 6.96 -33.67
N ALA A 350 -19.53 8.12 -33.01
CA ALA A 350 -18.35 8.97 -33.04
C ALA A 350 -17.10 8.31 -32.41
N PHE A 351 -17.28 7.30 -31.60
CA PHE A 351 -16.21 6.53 -30.95
C PHE A 351 -16.38 5.04 -31.27
N ASP A 352 -15.38 4.46 -31.91
CA ASP A 352 -15.35 3.03 -32.20
C ASP A 352 -14.93 2.18 -31.00
N TYR A 353 -14.36 2.82 -29.95
CA TYR A 353 -13.88 2.14 -28.77
C TYR A 353 -14.16 2.96 -27.50
N ILE A 354 -14.91 2.39 -26.55
CA ILE A 354 -15.28 3.06 -25.30
C ILE A 354 -14.80 2.24 -24.10
N LEU A 355 -14.10 2.90 -23.20
CA LEU A 355 -13.61 2.39 -21.93
C LEU A 355 -14.29 3.10 -20.77
N VAL A 356 -14.78 2.34 -19.80
CA VAL A 356 -15.36 2.88 -18.57
C VAL A 356 -14.61 2.35 -17.36
N ASP A 357 -13.93 3.23 -16.66
CA ASP A 357 -13.27 2.87 -15.40
C ASP A 357 -14.30 2.84 -14.25
N GLU A 358 -14.12 1.87 -13.34
CA GLU A 358 -15.03 1.62 -12.21
C GLU A 358 -16.49 1.38 -12.62
N VAL A 359 -16.70 0.55 -13.61
CA VAL A 359 -18.02 0.23 -14.20
C VAL A 359 -19.05 -0.30 -13.18
N HIS A 360 -18.63 -0.71 -11.98
CA HIS A 360 -19.54 -1.09 -10.90
C HIS A 360 -20.45 0.07 -10.44
N HIS A 361 -20.11 1.30 -10.77
CA HIS A 361 -20.99 2.45 -10.63
C HIS A 361 -21.95 2.64 -11.82
N ALA A 362 -21.84 1.82 -12.88
CA ALA A 362 -22.63 1.97 -14.10
C ALA A 362 -24.14 1.68 -13.94
N GLY A 363 -24.57 1.14 -12.79
CA GLY A 363 -26.00 1.03 -12.46
C GLY A 363 -26.72 2.38 -12.25
N GLY A 364 -25.99 3.48 -12.11
CA GLY A 364 -26.57 4.82 -12.01
C GLY A 364 -27.12 5.34 -13.34
N ALA A 365 -28.21 6.12 -13.28
CA ALA A 365 -28.89 6.68 -14.44
C ALA A 365 -27.95 7.42 -15.41
N THR A 366 -26.90 8.07 -14.88
CA THR A 366 -25.90 8.82 -15.63
C THR A 366 -25.08 7.95 -16.58
N TYR A 367 -24.66 6.76 -16.13
CA TYR A 367 -23.93 5.81 -16.98
C TYR A 367 -24.87 5.17 -18.02
N GLN A 368 -26.10 4.84 -17.61
CA GLN A 368 -27.09 4.25 -18.52
C GLN A 368 -27.39 5.18 -19.71
N THR A 369 -27.43 6.50 -19.49
CA THR A 369 -27.61 7.49 -20.56
C THR A 369 -26.51 7.35 -21.62
N LEU A 370 -25.24 7.24 -21.21
CA LEU A 370 -24.10 7.12 -22.12
C LEU A 370 -24.07 5.77 -22.84
N LEU A 371 -24.33 4.67 -22.09
CA LEU A 371 -24.37 3.32 -22.64
C LEU A 371 -25.49 3.13 -23.68
N ASN A 372 -26.60 3.86 -23.55
CA ASN A 372 -27.72 3.81 -24.48
C ASN A 372 -27.54 4.75 -25.66
N TYR A 373 -26.74 5.81 -25.53
CA TYR A 373 -26.53 6.80 -26.60
C TYR A 373 -25.45 6.34 -27.59
N PHE A 374 -24.28 5.92 -27.09
CA PHE A 374 -23.15 5.58 -27.95
C PHE A 374 -23.22 4.13 -28.47
N GLN A 375 -22.80 3.96 -29.72
CA GLN A 375 -22.78 2.69 -30.43
C GLN A 375 -21.34 2.36 -30.91
N PRO A 376 -20.39 2.08 -29.99
CA PRO A 376 -19.03 1.74 -30.36
C PRO A 376 -18.95 0.33 -30.97
N ALA A 377 -17.88 0.05 -31.73
CA ALA A 377 -17.58 -1.29 -32.18
C ALA A 377 -17.23 -2.23 -30.99
N PHE A 378 -16.66 -1.67 -29.92
CA PHE A 378 -16.40 -2.42 -28.69
C PHE A 378 -16.45 -1.52 -27.46
N PHE A 379 -17.08 -2.02 -26.41
CA PHE A 379 -17.26 -1.37 -25.13
C PHE A 379 -16.77 -2.29 -24.00
N TRP A 380 -15.90 -1.80 -23.09
CA TRP A 380 -15.56 -2.55 -21.90
C TRP A 380 -15.18 -1.68 -20.69
N GLY A 381 -15.20 -2.31 -19.48
CA GLY A 381 -14.88 -1.64 -18.25
C GLY A 381 -14.52 -2.60 -17.12
#